data_d9bd52a73b08d8b1a2f7ab19bb7c8e9c
#
_entry.id   d9bd52a73b08d8b1a2f7ab19bb7c8e9c
#
_cell.length_a   1.000
_cell.length_b   1.000
_cell.length_c   1.000
_cell.angle_alpha   90.00
_cell.angle_beta   90.00
_cell.angle_gamma   90.00
#
_symmetry.space_group_name_H-M   'P 1'
#
loop_
_entity.id
_entity.type
_entity.pdbx_description
1 polymer ?
#
loop_
_entity_poly.entity_id
_entity_poly.type
_entity_poly.pdbx_seq_one_letter_code
_entity_poly.pdbx_strand_id
1 'polypeptide(L)'
;GKKCKITKIARDNSGFYEKVMPFMVFLALPVTMYTAIIMAQSSARELWQAPTEVMQMMWAALMAGSATLIFISGSWTKEARKDLALVLSVAVFFSFAMYMGEYFFSFKSSEAEATLAYVHAGGEYNIQFWLAMFLGFIAPFFLAMSAMKNDNKTLLRFAALLALIGLALAKDVWLKIPQLLPLS
;
A
#
# COMPACT_ATOMS: atom_id res chain seq x y z
N GLY A 1 20.81 -6.06 -30.93
CA GLY A 1 20.15 -5.36 -29.89
C GLY A 1 21.15 -5.02 -28.78
N LYS A 2 21.38 -3.74 -28.51
CA LYS A 2 22.23 -3.29 -27.40
C LYS A 2 21.60 -3.74 -26.08
N LYS A 3 22.09 -4.82 -25.49
CA LYS A 3 21.72 -5.21 -24.11
C LYS A 3 22.14 -4.10 -23.16
N CYS A 4 21.23 -3.64 -22.35
CA CYS A 4 21.47 -2.54 -21.41
C CYS A 4 22.68 -2.87 -20.52
N LYS A 5 23.62 -1.92 -20.37
CA LYS A 5 24.86 -2.08 -19.62
C LYS A 5 24.61 -2.52 -18.16
N ILE A 6 23.49 -2.05 -17.58
CA ILE A 6 23.04 -2.37 -16.22
C ILE A 6 22.72 -3.87 -16.04
N THR A 7 22.07 -4.50 -17.04
CA THR A 7 21.74 -5.93 -16.98
C THR A 7 22.95 -6.83 -17.08
N LYS A 8 24.04 -6.37 -17.69
CA LYS A 8 25.30 -7.10 -17.76
C LYS A 8 26.02 -7.07 -16.39
N ILE A 9 26.11 -5.88 -15.79
CA ILE A 9 26.71 -5.70 -14.44
C ILE A 9 25.95 -6.53 -13.39
N ALA A 10 24.62 -6.54 -13.43
CA ALA A 10 23.79 -7.32 -12.50
C ALA A 10 24.02 -8.83 -12.66
N ARG A 11 24.24 -9.33 -13.89
CA ARG A 11 24.52 -10.74 -14.14
C ARG A 11 25.91 -11.15 -13.66
N ASP A 12 26.90 -10.29 -13.85
CA ASP A 12 28.29 -10.59 -13.47
C ASP A 12 28.48 -10.60 -11.94
N ASN A 13 27.58 -9.95 -11.19
CA ASN A 13 27.61 -9.84 -9.74
C ASN A 13 26.45 -10.55 -9.03
N SER A 14 25.82 -11.55 -9.64
CA SER A 14 24.65 -12.24 -9.07
C SER A 14 24.87 -12.75 -7.65
N GLY A 15 26.02 -13.37 -7.39
CA GLY A 15 26.37 -13.89 -6.05
C GLY A 15 26.52 -12.80 -4.96
N PHE A 16 26.91 -11.60 -5.35
CA PHE A 16 26.93 -10.45 -4.42
C PHE A 16 25.51 -9.98 -4.11
N TYR A 17 24.65 -9.86 -5.14
CA TYR A 17 23.25 -9.46 -4.93
C TYR A 17 22.47 -10.45 -4.06
N GLU A 18 22.66 -11.75 -4.24
CA GLU A 18 22.02 -12.77 -3.40
C GLU A 18 22.36 -12.64 -1.93
N LYS A 19 23.61 -12.25 -1.61
CA LYS A 19 24.07 -12.06 -0.22
C LYS A 19 23.58 -10.73 0.38
N VAL A 20 23.49 -9.68 -0.44
CA VAL A 20 23.13 -8.33 0.03
C VAL A 20 21.62 -8.14 0.11
N MET A 21 20.83 -8.85 -0.71
CA MET A 21 19.38 -8.71 -0.77
C MET A 21 18.69 -8.87 0.62
N PRO A 22 18.96 -9.91 1.42
CA PRO A 22 18.33 -10.05 2.74
C PRO A 22 18.64 -8.87 3.67
N PHE A 23 19.87 -8.36 3.60
CA PHE A 23 20.28 -7.19 4.39
C PHE A 23 19.55 -5.92 3.94
N MET A 24 19.37 -5.71 2.63
CA MET A 24 18.61 -4.58 2.09
C MET A 24 17.13 -4.67 2.49
N VAL A 25 16.53 -5.86 2.47
CA VAL A 25 15.16 -6.07 2.95
C VAL A 25 15.05 -5.74 4.44
N PHE A 26 16.01 -6.19 5.25
CA PHE A 26 16.04 -5.86 6.67
C PHE A 26 16.15 -4.34 6.92
N LEU A 27 16.98 -3.63 6.17
CA LEU A 27 17.10 -2.18 6.27
C LEU A 27 15.84 -1.43 5.77
N ALA A 28 15.10 -2.00 4.83
CA ALA A 28 13.87 -1.38 4.34
C ALA A 28 12.74 -1.35 5.40
N LEU A 29 12.74 -2.31 6.33
CA LEU A 29 11.73 -2.37 7.40
C LEU A 29 11.71 -1.11 8.27
N PRO A 30 12.82 -0.70 8.95
CA PRO A 30 12.81 0.51 9.76
C PRO A 30 12.54 1.78 8.96
N VAL A 31 12.96 1.85 7.69
CA VAL A 31 12.63 2.97 6.81
C VAL A 31 11.12 3.07 6.58
N THR A 32 10.47 1.95 6.34
CA THR A 32 9.01 1.91 6.17
C THR A 32 8.27 2.30 7.45
N MET A 33 8.77 1.86 8.61
CA MET A 33 8.15 2.13 9.92
C MET A 33 8.41 3.56 10.41
N TYR A 34 9.48 4.21 9.96
CA TYR A 34 9.90 5.53 10.43
C TYR A 34 8.79 6.58 10.34
N THR A 35 8.13 6.68 9.20
CA THR A 35 7.03 7.63 8.99
C THR A 35 5.85 7.35 9.94
N ALA A 36 5.50 6.09 10.14
CA ALA A 36 4.43 5.69 11.05
C ALA A 36 4.77 6.04 12.51
N ILE A 37 6.02 5.87 12.92
CA ILE A 37 6.49 6.21 14.27
C ILE A 37 6.42 7.72 14.49
N ILE A 38 6.84 8.53 13.49
CA ILE A 38 6.74 10.00 13.59
C ILE A 38 5.27 10.44 13.71
N MET A 39 4.37 9.89 12.90
CA MET A 39 2.93 10.20 12.99
C MET A 39 2.37 9.84 14.37
N ALA A 40 2.73 8.69 14.88
CA ALA A 40 2.29 8.21 16.19
C ALA A 40 2.80 9.05 17.39
N GLN A 41 3.87 9.83 17.20
CA GLN A 41 4.34 10.78 18.22
C GLN A 41 3.48 12.06 18.30
N SER A 42 2.59 12.27 17.34
CA SER A 42 1.61 13.36 17.39
C SER A 42 0.50 13.00 18.37
N SER A 43 0.79 13.10 19.68
CA SER A 43 -0.10 12.71 20.77
C SER A 43 -1.47 13.41 20.77
N ALA A 44 -1.56 14.55 20.09
CA ALA A 44 -2.81 15.30 19.89
C ALA A 44 -3.71 14.70 18.77
N ARG A 45 -3.32 13.57 18.17
CA ARG A 45 -4.04 12.93 17.05
C ARG A 45 -4.20 11.44 17.31
N GLU A 46 -5.23 11.09 18.06
CA GLU A 46 -5.49 9.72 18.51
C GLU A 46 -5.82 8.73 17.38
N LEU A 47 -6.20 9.21 16.19
CA LEU A 47 -6.34 8.35 15.02
C LEU A 47 -5.00 7.73 14.60
N TRP A 48 -3.88 8.43 14.77
CA TRP A 48 -2.55 7.98 14.37
C TRP A 48 -1.84 7.18 15.47
N GLN A 49 -2.42 6.07 15.88
CA GLN A 49 -1.79 5.20 16.89
C GLN A 49 -0.66 4.35 16.29
N ALA A 50 0.45 4.22 17.01
CA ALA A 50 1.65 3.53 16.55
C ALA A 50 1.38 2.13 15.97
N PRO A 51 0.67 1.20 16.64
CA PRO A 51 0.52 -0.15 16.13
C PRO A 51 -0.27 -0.21 14.81
N THR A 52 -1.35 0.57 14.69
CA THR A 52 -2.18 0.58 13.48
C THR A 52 -1.49 1.28 12.32
N GLU A 53 -0.82 2.41 12.55
CA GLU A 53 -0.07 3.13 11.51
C GLU A 53 1.13 2.33 11.00
N VAL A 54 1.89 1.67 11.88
CA VAL A 54 3.00 0.81 11.48
C VAL A 54 2.51 -0.31 10.57
N MET A 55 1.44 -1.00 10.95
CA MET A 55 0.87 -2.08 10.14
C MET A 55 0.32 -1.55 8.80
N GLN A 56 -0.38 -0.42 8.79
CA GLN A 56 -0.85 0.21 7.56
C GLN A 56 0.30 0.60 6.62
N MET A 57 1.40 1.16 7.15
CA MET A 57 2.57 1.53 6.34
C MET A 57 3.29 0.31 5.78
N MET A 58 3.39 -0.78 6.53
CA MET A 58 3.98 -2.03 6.03
C MET A 58 3.18 -2.60 4.85
N TRP A 59 1.87 -2.71 4.97
CA TRP A 59 1.02 -3.19 3.87
C TRP A 59 1.03 -2.22 2.68
N ALA A 60 1.03 -0.91 2.94
CA ALA A 60 1.16 0.11 1.89
C ALA A 60 2.49 -0.01 1.13
N ALA A 61 3.60 -0.27 1.82
CA ALA A 61 4.91 -0.47 1.19
C ALA A 61 4.94 -1.74 0.32
N LEU A 62 4.38 -2.85 0.79
CA LEU A 62 4.24 -4.08 0.00
C LEU A 62 3.35 -3.86 -1.23
N MET A 63 2.24 -3.15 -1.07
CA MET A 63 1.32 -2.82 -2.15
C MET A 63 2.00 -1.92 -3.19
N ALA A 64 2.62 -0.82 -2.78
CA ALA A 64 3.33 0.10 -3.67
C ALA A 64 4.53 -0.56 -4.34
N GLY A 65 5.32 -1.33 -3.59
CA GLY A 65 6.50 -2.03 -4.10
C GLY A 65 6.15 -3.07 -5.15
N SER A 66 5.18 -3.96 -4.86
CA SER A 66 4.73 -4.98 -5.81
C SER A 66 4.09 -4.37 -7.06
N ALA A 67 3.24 -3.34 -6.90
CA ALA A 67 2.64 -2.62 -8.02
C ALA A 67 3.70 -1.95 -8.90
N THR A 68 4.69 -1.29 -8.33
CA THR A 68 5.80 -0.66 -9.06
C THR A 68 6.63 -1.69 -9.82
N LEU A 69 6.96 -2.83 -9.19
CA LEU A 69 7.69 -3.91 -9.84
C LEU A 69 6.91 -4.50 -11.02
N ILE A 70 5.59 -4.65 -10.93
CA ILE A 70 4.73 -5.09 -12.02
C ILE A 70 4.81 -4.12 -13.22
N PHE A 71 4.92 -2.80 -12.95
CA PHE A 71 5.06 -1.79 -14.01
C PHE A 71 6.41 -1.81 -14.71
N ILE A 72 7.50 -1.81 -13.94
CA ILE A 72 8.86 -1.66 -14.46
C ILE A 72 9.29 -2.88 -15.27
N SER A 73 8.77 -4.05 -14.94
CA SER A 73 9.22 -5.31 -15.53
C SER A 73 8.54 -5.64 -16.85
N GLY A 74 9.21 -5.34 -17.92
CA GLY A 74 8.78 -5.79 -19.28
C GLY A 74 8.93 -7.29 -19.53
N SER A 75 9.78 -8.02 -18.77
CA SER A 75 10.26 -9.37 -19.10
C SER A 75 10.30 -10.36 -17.93
N TRP A 76 9.46 -10.21 -16.93
CA TRP A 76 9.35 -11.20 -15.83
C TRP A 76 8.91 -12.57 -16.34
N THR A 77 9.45 -13.63 -15.71
CA THR A 77 8.96 -15.00 -15.91
C THR A 77 7.51 -15.11 -15.49
N LYS A 78 6.83 -16.14 -15.98
CA LYS A 78 5.42 -16.40 -15.59
C LYS A 78 5.26 -16.61 -14.09
N GLU A 79 6.23 -17.27 -13.47
CA GLU A 79 6.26 -17.53 -12.03
C GLU A 79 6.42 -16.24 -11.24
N ALA A 80 7.42 -15.41 -11.55
CA ALA A 80 7.63 -14.13 -10.88
C ALA A 80 6.41 -13.19 -10.99
N ARG A 81 5.67 -13.22 -12.12
CA ARG A 81 4.41 -12.45 -12.26
C ARG A 81 3.32 -12.96 -11.32
N LYS A 82 3.20 -14.29 -11.16
CA LYS A 82 2.23 -14.87 -10.23
C LYS A 82 2.55 -14.51 -8.79
N ASP A 83 3.83 -14.59 -8.41
CA ASP A 83 4.29 -14.23 -7.07
C ASP A 83 4.03 -12.75 -6.77
N LEU A 84 4.35 -11.86 -7.70
CA LEU A 84 4.06 -10.42 -7.55
C LEU A 84 2.56 -10.13 -7.49
N ALA A 85 1.75 -10.82 -8.29
CA ALA A 85 0.30 -10.69 -8.24
C ALA A 85 -0.28 -11.21 -6.92
N LEU A 86 0.28 -12.27 -6.36
CA LEU A 86 -0.08 -12.79 -5.05
C LEU A 86 0.27 -11.78 -3.95
N VAL A 87 1.50 -11.27 -3.94
CA VAL A 87 1.96 -10.26 -2.98
C VAL A 87 1.07 -9.01 -3.06
N LEU A 88 0.77 -8.52 -4.27
CA LEU A 88 -0.13 -7.39 -4.47
C LEU A 88 -1.53 -7.68 -3.90
N SER A 89 -2.11 -8.85 -4.20
CA SER A 89 -3.44 -9.22 -3.73
C SER A 89 -3.51 -9.31 -2.21
N VAL A 90 -2.50 -9.92 -1.58
CA VAL A 90 -2.40 -10.03 -0.12
C VAL A 90 -2.26 -8.64 0.52
N ALA A 91 -1.36 -7.81 -0.01
CA ALA A 91 -1.14 -6.46 0.51
C ALA A 91 -2.38 -5.58 0.39
N VAL A 92 -3.08 -5.64 -0.76
CA VAL A 92 -4.34 -4.93 -0.99
C VAL A 92 -5.43 -5.40 -0.02
N PHE A 93 -5.56 -6.71 0.19
CA PHE A 93 -6.55 -7.28 1.10
C PHE A 93 -6.34 -6.82 2.55
N PHE A 94 -5.11 -6.93 3.06
CA PHE A 94 -4.82 -6.52 4.43
C PHE A 94 -4.88 -4.99 4.60
N SER A 95 -4.46 -4.21 3.60
CA SER A 95 -4.65 -2.76 3.62
C SER A 95 -6.13 -2.38 3.70
N PHE A 96 -6.98 -3.01 2.88
CA PHE A 96 -8.43 -2.82 2.92
C PHE A 96 -9.02 -3.19 4.28
N ALA A 97 -8.63 -4.35 4.83
CA ALA A 97 -9.10 -4.81 6.12
C ALA A 97 -8.73 -3.84 7.26
N MET A 98 -7.53 -3.25 7.22
CA MET A 98 -7.10 -2.23 8.19
C MET A 98 -7.96 -0.96 8.12
N TYR A 99 -8.20 -0.42 6.91
CA TYR A 99 -9.06 0.75 6.73
C TYR A 99 -10.51 0.47 7.16
N MET A 100 -11.04 -0.70 6.81
CA MET A 100 -12.39 -1.10 7.25
C MET A 100 -12.46 -1.35 8.75
N GLY A 101 -11.41 -1.91 9.34
CA GLY A 101 -11.30 -2.06 10.79
C GLY A 101 -11.37 -0.71 11.51
N GLU A 102 -10.62 0.30 11.05
CA GLU A 102 -10.71 1.65 11.62
C GLU A 102 -12.07 2.30 11.36
N TYR A 103 -12.65 2.10 10.19
CA TYR A 103 -13.98 2.66 9.85
C TYR A 103 -15.10 2.11 10.72
N PHE A 104 -15.11 0.81 11.03
CA PHE A 104 -16.19 0.16 11.78
C PHE A 104 -15.93 0.09 13.29
N PHE A 105 -14.66 0.05 13.71
CA PHE A 105 -14.27 -0.19 15.10
C PHE A 105 -13.50 0.98 15.71
N SER A 106 -13.90 2.21 15.38
CA SER A 106 -13.31 3.46 15.87
C SER A 106 -13.53 3.74 17.36
N PHE A 107 -13.61 2.70 18.18
CA PHE A 107 -13.89 2.81 19.63
C PHE A 107 -12.69 3.32 20.47
N LYS A 108 -11.72 3.96 19.85
CA LYS A 108 -10.48 4.35 20.55
C LYS A 108 -10.70 5.56 21.46
N SER A 109 -11.44 6.56 20.97
CA SER A 109 -11.73 7.79 21.71
C SER A 109 -12.76 8.65 20.98
N SER A 110 -13.28 9.66 21.69
CA SER A 110 -14.19 10.66 21.13
C SER A 110 -13.54 11.49 19.99
N GLU A 111 -12.22 11.71 20.06
CA GLU A 111 -11.48 12.42 18.99
C GLU A 111 -11.38 11.56 17.72
N ALA A 112 -11.07 10.27 17.85
CA ALA A 112 -11.03 9.36 16.71
C ALA A 112 -12.42 9.24 16.07
N GLU A 113 -13.49 9.16 16.85
CA GLU A 113 -14.85 9.15 16.35
C GLU A 113 -15.21 10.44 15.61
N ALA A 114 -14.89 11.62 16.17
CA ALA A 114 -15.10 12.91 15.53
C ALA A 114 -14.29 13.05 14.23
N THR A 115 -13.07 12.52 14.19
CA THR A 115 -12.23 12.50 12.97
C THR A 115 -12.86 11.61 11.89
N LEU A 116 -13.34 10.43 12.26
CA LEU A 116 -13.95 9.49 11.32
C LEU A 116 -15.34 9.94 10.82
N ALA A 117 -15.98 10.88 11.50
CA ALA A 117 -17.22 11.50 11.02
C ALA A 117 -17.05 12.14 9.64
N TYR A 118 -15.85 12.63 9.30
CA TYR A 118 -15.55 13.18 7.97
C TYR A 118 -15.59 12.15 6.83
N VAL A 119 -15.42 10.86 7.13
CA VAL A 119 -15.50 9.78 6.12
C VAL A 119 -16.80 8.99 6.21
N HIS A 120 -17.57 9.13 7.28
CA HIS A 120 -18.90 8.54 7.42
C HIS A 120 -19.93 9.20 6.48
N ALA A 121 -21.13 8.65 6.42
CA ALA A 121 -22.20 9.14 5.57
C ALA A 121 -22.52 10.62 5.88
N GLY A 122 -22.41 11.48 4.86
CA GLY A 122 -22.57 12.94 4.98
C GLY A 122 -21.27 13.69 5.28
N GLY A 123 -20.14 13.01 5.54
CA GLY A 123 -18.84 13.65 5.72
C GLY A 123 -18.23 14.16 4.42
N GLU A 124 -17.41 15.20 4.51
CA GLU A 124 -16.80 15.87 3.35
C GLU A 124 -15.92 14.93 2.51
N TYR A 125 -15.22 13.99 3.15
CA TYR A 125 -14.31 13.03 2.51
C TYR A 125 -14.94 11.66 2.24
N ASN A 126 -16.24 11.49 2.47
CA ASN A 126 -16.94 10.22 2.29
C ASN A 126 -16.77 9.66 0.85
N ILE A 127 -17.00 10.49 -0.16
CA ILE A 127 -16.92 10.07 -1.57
C ILE A 127 -15.49 9.69 -1.92
N GLN A 128 -14.49 10.49 -1.52
CA GLN A 128 -13.08 10.22 -1.79
C GLN A 128 -12.62 8.93 -1.10
N PHE A 129 -13.04 8.71 0.15
CA PHE A 129 -12.73 7.49 0.89
C PHE A 129 -13.28 6.25 0.18
N TRP A 130 -14.57 6.26 -0.19
CA TRP A 130 -15.17 5.09 -0.86
C TRP A 130 -14.65 4.88 -2.27
N LEU A 131 -14.31 5.94 -3.01
CA LEU A 131 -13.60 5.82 -4.28
C LEU A 131 -12.24 5.13 -4.09
N ALA A 132 -11.47 5.52 -3.07
CA ALA A 132 -10.21 4.86 -2.74
C ALA A 132 -10.44 3.38 -2.40
N MET A 133 -11.45 3.05 -1.59
CA MET A 133 -11.76 1.67 -1.21
C MET A 133 -12.15 0.81 -2.41
N PHE A 134 -13.04 1.28 -3.28
CA PHE A 134 -13.48 0.52 -4.44
C PHE A 134 -12.41 0.43 -5.53
N LEU A 135 -11.86 1.57 -5.96
CA LEU A 135 -10.91 1.61 -7.07
C LEU A 135 -9.50 1.17 -6.66
N GLY A 136 -9.11 1.46 -5.42
CA GLY A 136 -7.75 1.21 -4.95
C GLY A 136 -7.54 -0.13 -4.29
N PHE A 137 -8.59 -0.74 -3.75
CA PHE A 137 -8.46 -2.00 -3.02
C PHE A 137 -9.35 -3.11 -3.60
N ILE A 138 -10.67 -2.92 -3.71
CA ILE A 138 -11.57 -3.97 -4.17
C ILE A 138 -11.29 -4.34 -5.63
N ALA A 139 -11.28 -3.36 -6.54
CA ALA A 139 -11.04 -3.62 -7.95
C ALA A 139 -9.65 -4.22 -8.22
N PRO A 140 -8.53 -3.68 -7.70
CA PRO A 140 -7.21 -4.30 -7.89
C PRO A 140 -7.09 -5.72 -7.35
N PHE A 141 -7.75 -6.03 -6.24
CA PHE A 141 -7.77 -7.38 -5.68
C PHE A 141 -8.34 -8.38 -6.68
N PHE A 142 -9.55 -8.15 -7.18
CA PHE A 142 -10.19 -9.05 -8.12
C PHE A 142 -9.48 -9.10 -9.48
N LEU A 143 -8.97 -7.97 -9.95
CA LEU A 143 -8.20 -7.91 -11.20
C LEU A 143 -6.88 -8.68 -11.09
N ALA A 144 -6.14 -8.56 -9.98
CA ALA A 144 -4.90 -9.29 -9.76
C ALA A 144 -5.17 -10.80 -9.64
N MET A 145 -6.20 -11.21 -8.93
CA MET A 145 -6.62 -12.61 -8.85
C MET A 145 -7.01 -13.19 -10.22
N SER A 146 -7.76 -12.43 -11.02
CA SER A 146 -8.11 -12.82 -12.40
C SER A 146 -6.89 -12.89 -13.30
N ALA A 147 -5.96 -11.93 -13.17
CA ALA A 147 -4.71 -11.92 -13.94
C ALA A 147 -3.82 -13.12 -13.62
N MET A 148 -3.80 -13.58 -12.37
CA MET A 148 -3.08 -14.80 -11.97
C MET A 148 -3.63 -16.06 -12.65
N LYS A 149 -4.96 -16.18 -12.74
CA LYS A 149 -5.61 -17.33 -13.38
C LYS A 149 -5.36 -17.37 -14.88
N ASN A 150 -5.48 -16.21 -15.54
CA ASN A 150 -5.47 -16.07 -17.00
C ASN A 150 -4.09 -15.71 -17.57
N ASP A 151 -3.06 -15.57 -16.73
CA ASP A 151 -1.70 -15.08 -17.11
C ASP A 151 -1.72 -13.78 -17.95
N ASN A 152 -2.66 -12.89 -17.65
CA ASN A 152 -2.88 -11.67 -18.41
C ASN A 152 -2.05 -10.50 -17.85
N LYS A 153 -0.97 -10.16 -18.56
CA LYS A 153 -0.04 -9.09 -18.19
C LYS A 153 -0.69 -7.70 -18.17
N THR A 154 -1.57 -7.43 -19.11
CA THR A 154 -2.24 -6.12 -19.24
C THR A 154 -3.19 -5.90 -18.07
N LEU A 155 -3.95 -6.93 -17.71
CA LEU A 155 -4.86 -6.89 -16.59
C LEU A 155 -4.11 -6.68 -15.26
N LEU A 156 -2.97 -7.35 -15.09
CA LEU A 156 -2.12 -7.20 -13.91
C LEU A 156 -1.53 -5.78 -13.79
N ARG A 157 -1.09 -5.19 -14.91
CA ARG A 157 -0.62 -3.80 -14.92
C ARG A 157 -1.73 -2.81 -14.59
N PHE A 158 -2.93 -3.06 -15.10
CA PHE A 158 -4.08 -2.22 -14.80
C PHE A 158 -4.45 -2.32 -13.31
N ALA A 159 -4.45 -3.52 -12.73
CA ALA A 159 -4.62 -3.72 -11.30
C ALA A 159 -3.58 -2.94 -10.47
N ALA A 160 -2.31 -3.01 -10.87
CA ALA A 160 -1.24 -2.29 -10.20
C ALA A 160 -1.40 -0.77 -10.28
N LEU A 161 -1.85 -0.23 -11.42
CA LEU A 161 -2.16 1.19 -11.57
C LEU A 161 -3.26 1.65 -10.62
N LEU A 162 -4.38 0.93 -10.62
CA LEU A 162 -5.50 1.24 -9.73
C LEU A 162 -5.10 1.16 -8.26
N ALA A 163 -4.29 0.15 -7.89
CA ALA A 163 -3.76 0.01 -6.54
C ALA A 163 -2.93 1.22 -6.11
N LEU A 164 -2.04 1.74 -6.96
CA LEU A 164 -1.23 2.93 -6.66
C LEU A 164 -2.09 4.19 -6.51
N ILE A 165 -3.03 4.40 -7.43
CA ILE A 165 -3.94 5.56 -7.38
C ILE A 165 -4.80 5.50 -6.11
N GLY A 166 -5.39 4.34 -5.83
CA GLY A 166 -6.25 4.17 -4.67
C GLY A 166 -5.49 4.29 -3.34
N LEU A 167 -4.26 3.78 -3.27
CA LEU A 167 -3.40 3.95 -2.12
C LEU A 167 -3.09 5.44 -1.87
N ALA A 168 -2.79 6.21 -2.93
CA ALA A 168 -2.55 7.63 -2.83
C ALA A 168 -3.79 8.38 -2.33
N LEU A 169 -4.98 8.07 -2.87
CA LEU A 169 -6.25 8.67 -2.43
C LEU A 169 -6.58 8.31 -0.96
N ALA A 170 -6.39 7.06 -0.57
CA ALA A 170 -6.64 6.62 0.79
C ALA A 170 -5.70 7.31 1.80
N LYS A 171 -4.41 7.40 1.47
CA LYS A 171 -3.43 8.09 2.32
C LYS A 171 -3.67 9.59 2.38
N ASP A 172 -4.11 10.23 1.29
CA ASP A 172 -4.47 11.66 1.28
C ASP A 172 -5.61 11.94 2.27
N VAL A 173 -6.69 11.15 2.24
CA VAL A 173 -7.79 11.26 3.22
C VAL A 173 -7.29 11.02 4.63
N TRP A 174 -6.55 9.93 4.85
CA TRP A 174 -6.09 9.50 6.18
C TRP A 174 -5.15 10.51 6.85
N LEU A 175 -4.41 11.26 6.06
CA LEU A 175 -3.53 12.32 6.54
C LEU A 175 -4.30 13.63 6.82
N LYS A 176 -5.32 13.94 6.04
CA LYS A 176 -6.08 15.20 6.15
C LYS A 176 -7.09 15.21 7.28
N ILE A 177 -7.89 14.16 7.41
CA ILE A 177 -9.03 14.16 8.35
C ILE A 177 -8.66 14.46 9.79
N PRO A 178 -7.56 13.95 10.38
CA PRO A 178 -7.19 14.30 11.74
C PRO A 178 -6.75 15.76 11.90
N GLN A 179 -6.31 16.40 10.82
CA GLN A 179 -5.85 17.79 10.86
C GLN A 179 -6.99 18.80 10.81
N LEU A 180 -8.22 18.36 10.50
CA LEU A 180 -9.40 19.23 10.44
C LEU A 180 -9.98 19.54 11.83
N LEU A 181 -9.69 18.70 12.81
CA LEU A 181 -10.12 18.97 14.19
C LEU A 181 -9.23 20.06 14.82
N PRO A 182 -9.82 21.03 15.53
CA PRO A 182 -9.04 21.98 16.32
C PRO A 182 -8.23 21.24 17.38
N LEU A 183 -7.04 21.73 17.68
CA LEU A 183 -6.27 21.26 18.84
C LEU A 183 -6.98 21.72 20.10
N SER A 184 -7.50 20.80 20.89
CA SER A 184 -8.09 21.05 22.20
C SER A 184 -7.02 21.20 23.26
#